data_2e9dad0cbdc01f012dcb6a604b8326a5
#
_entry.id   2e9dad0cbdc01f012dcb6a604b8326a5
#
_cell.length_a   1.000
_cell.length_b   1.000
_cell.length_c   1.000
_cell.angle_alpha   90.00
_cell.angle_beta   90.00
_cell.angle_gamma   90.00
#
_symmetry.space_group_name_H-M   'P 1'
#
loop_
_entity.id
_entity.type
_entity.pdbx_description
1 polymer ?
#
loop_
_entity_poly.entity_id
_entity_poly.type
_entity_poly.pdbx_seq_one_letter_code
_entity_poly.pdbx_strand_id
1 'polypeptide(L)'
;MPASAVNHPVFAQFYVWLSHRMEPELAVHRRSLLAGLSGQVLELGAGNGLNFAHYPVEVTRVLAVEPEPHLRAFAISSATKASVPIKVVDGVADRLPADGSSVDAAVTSLVLCSVPDQASALTEISRVLRPGGQLRFLEHVRASSAALGCTQRLLDVTIWPRIAGGCHTHRDTAAAIRQAGFTIERLNPLRFPNLRLSAPTSPHILGIASLPAQSGDRTQ
;
A
#
# COMPACT_ATOMS: atom_id res chain seq x y z
N MET A 1 21.85 7.29 9.94
CA MET A 1 21.37 6.25 10.87
C MET A 1 20.90 5.10 10.01
N PRO A 2 21.31 3.85 10.21
CA PRO A 2 20.72 2.74 9.48
C PRO A 2 19.22 2.73 9.77
N ALA A 3 18.39 2.53 8.71
CA ALA A 3 16.97 2.29 8.85
C ALA A 3 16.78 1.18 9.88
N SER A 4 15.84 1.32 10.79
CA SER A 4 15.52 0.30 11.78
C SER A 4 15.30 -1.01 11.02
N ALA A 5 16.14 -2.01 11.28
CA ALA A 5 16.14 -3.25 10.53
C ALA A 5 14.82 -3.99 10.82
N VAL A 6 13.83 -3.78 9.94
CA VAL A 6 12.67 -4.67 9.86
C VAL A 6 13.22 -5.99 9.34
N ASN A 7 13.35 -6.97 10.21
CA ASN A 7 13.89 -8.29 9.86
C ASN A 7 13.03 -9.36 10.52
N HIS A 8 12.13 -9.94 9.73
CA HIS A 8 11.19 -10.97 10.17
C HIS A 8 11.18 -12.15 9.18
N PRO A 9 12.28 -12.94 9.09
CA PRO A 9 12.45 -13.96 8.06
C PRO A 9 11.35 -15.03 8.06
N VAL A 10 10.90 -15.44 9.25
CA VAL A 10 9.82 -16.43 9.38
C VAL A 10 8.51 -15.87 8.87
N PHE A 11 8.20 -14.61 9.22
CA PHE A 11 7.01 -13.93 8.69
C PHE A 11 7.12 -13.75 7.17
N ALA A 12 8.27 -13.36 6.64
CA ALA A 12 8.48 -13.16 5.21
C ALA A 12 8.21 -14.45 4.42
N GLN A 13 8.72 -15.59 4.86
CA GLN A 13 8.45 -16.87 4.20
C GLN A 13 6.97 -17.26 4.26
N PHE A 14 6.35 -17.11 5.42
CA PHE A 14 4.91 -17.35 5.57
C PHE A 14 4.10 -16.41 4.68
N TYR A 15 4.45 -15.13 4.64
CA TYR A 15 3.79 -14.13 3.80
C TYR A 15 3.90 -14.47 2.31
N VAL A 16 5.09 -14.88 1.84
CA VAL A 16 5.29 -15.30 0.44
C VAL A 16 4.39 -16.48 0.10
N TRP A 17 4.34 -17.50 0.95
CA TRP A 17 3.45 -18.65 0.73
C TRP A 17 1.97 -18.23 0.72
N LEU A 18 1.54 -17.44 1.70
CA LEU A 18 0.16 -16.99 1.84
C LEU A 18 -0.25 -16.10 0.66
N SER A 19 0.58 -15.13 0.29
CA SER A 19 0.30 -14.17 -0.78
C SER A 19 0.13 -14.87 -2.14
N HIS A 20 0.96 -15.87 -2.45
CA HIS A 20 0.79 -16.69 -3.65
C HIS A 20 -0.50 -17.51 -3.63
N ARG A 21 -0.89 -18.03 -2.46
CA ARG A 21 -2.12 -18.78 -2.32
C ARG A 21 -3.37 -17.92 -2.52
N MET A 22 -3.28 -16.66 -2.12
CA MET A 22 -4.36 -15.67 -2.24
C MET A 22 -4.37 -14.95 -3.60
N GLU A 23 -3.29 -15.06 -4.38
CA GLU A 23 -3.14 -14.33 -5.64
C GLU A 23 -4.28 -14.56 -6.66
N PRO A 24 -4.86 -15.79 -6.84
CA PRO A 24 -5.95 -15.98 -7.79
C PRO A 24 -7.15 -15.05 -7.55
N GLU A 25 -7.45 -14.74 -6.28
CA GLU A 25 -8.52 -13.79 -5.92
C GLU A 25 -8.03 -12.33 -5.92
N LEU A 26 -6.79 -12.08 -5.46
CA LEU A 26 -6.24 -10.71 -5.36
C LEU A 26 -5.82 -10.12 -6.71
N ALA A 27 -5.47 -10.94 -7.71
CA ALA A 27 -5.01 -10.46 -9.00
C ALA A 27 -6.02 -9.53 -9.71
N VAL A 28 -7.32 -9.77 -9.56
CA VAL A 28 -8.36 -8.88 -10.12
C VAL A 28 -8.34 -7.50 -9.44
N HIS A 29 -8.12 -7.47 -8.13
CA HIS A 29 -8.04 -6.23 -7.37
C HIS A 29 -6.73 -5.49 -7.64
N ARG A 30 -5.60 -6.20 -7.81
CA ARG A 30 -4.32 -5.61 -8.23
C ARG A 30 -4.42 -4.96 -9.61
N ARG A 31 -5.04 -5.65 -10.58
CA ARG A 31 -5.30 -5.06 -11.91
C ARG A 31 -6.16 -3.80 -11.81
N SER A 32 -7.22 -3.83 -11.00
CA SER A 32 -8.05 -2.64 -10.77
C SER A 32 -7.30 -1.50 -10.07
N LEU A 33 -6.43 -1.83 -9.10
CA LEU A 33 -5.60 -0.88 -8.38
C LEU A 33 -4.68 -0.11 -9.33
N LEU A 34 -4.05 -0.83 -10.27
CA LEU A 34 -3.01 -0.30 -11.15
C LEU A 34 -3.53 0.21 -12.49
N ALA A 35 -4.80 -0.08 -12.83
CA ALA A 35 -5.38 0.30 -14.10
C ALA A 35 -5.32 1.82 -14.35
N GLY A 36 -4.85 2.21 -15.54
CA GLY A 36 -4.74 3.61 -15.96
C GLY A 36 -3.60 4.39 -15.31
N LEU A 37 -2.69 3.72 -14.58
CA LEU A 37 -1.44 4.35 -14.15
C LEU A 37 -0.54 4.64 -15.34
N SER A 38 0.18 5.74 -15.29
CA SER A 38 1.18 6.15 -16.28
C SER A 38 2.30 6.95 -15.62
N GLY A 39 3.39 7.17 -16.35
CA GLY A 39 4.51 7.97 -15.86
C GLY A 39 5.34 7.27 -14.79
N GLN A 40 5.86 8.03 -13.84
CA GLN A 40 6.72 7.52 -12.77
C GLN A 40 5.88 7.16 -11.55
N VAL A 41 6.04 5.94 -11.05
CA VAL A 41 5.27 5.42 -9.92
C VAL A 41 6.20 5.06 -8.76
N LEU A 42 5.77 5.35 -7.54
CA LEU A 42 6.37 4.82 -6.32
C LEU A 42 5.42 3.76 -5.74
N GLU A 43 5.91 2.56 -5.52
CA GLU A 43 5.17 1.52 -4.77
C GLU A 43 5.76 1.37 -3.38
N LEU A 44 4.98 1.69 -2.35
CA LEU A 44 5.36 1.53 -0.96
C LEU A 44 4.95 0.15 -0.45
N GLY A 45 5.89 -0.57 0.16
CA GLY A 45 5.69 -1.91 0.70
C GLY A 45 5.45 -2.94 -0.41
N ALA A 46 6.41 -3.07 -1.32
CA ALA A 46 6.29 -3.94 -2.49
C ALA A 46 6.14 -5.43 -2.15
N GLY A 47 6.49 -5.83 -0.92
CA GLY A 47 6.43 -7.22 -0.48
C GLY A 47 7.29 -8.11 -1.37
N ASN A 48 6.70 -9.18 -1.89
CA ASN A 48 7.35 -10.09 -2.85
C ASN A 48 7.13 -9.72 -4.34
N GLY A 49 6.59 -8.51 -4.62
CA GLY A 49 6.48 -7.95 -5.96
C GLY A 49 5.29 -8.48 -6.80
N LEU A 50 4.20 -8.93 -6.18
CA LEU A 50 3.04 -9.47 -6.91
C LEU A 50 2.29 -8.42 -7.75
N ASN A 51 2.42 -7.14 -7.45
CA ASN A 51 1.87 -6.07 -8.29
C ASN A 51 2.62 -5.92 -9.62
N PHE A 52 3.87 -6.31 -9.69
CA PHE A 52 4.77 -5.98 -10.79
C PHE A 52 4.32 -6.51 -12.15
N ALA A 53 3.66 -7.67 -12.17
CA ALA A 53 3.09 -8.26 -13.38
C ALA A 53 1.84 -7.52 -13.91
N HIS A 54 1.32 -6.57 -13.17
CA HIS A 54 0.05 -5.90 -13.47
C HIS A 54 0.20 -4.41 -13.81
N TYR A 55 1.42 -3.86 -13.78
CA TYR A 55 1.66 -2.49 -14.21
C TYR A 55 1.39 -2.31 -15.70
N PRO A 56 0.59 -1.30 -16.08
CA PRO A 56 0.35 -0.97 -17.48
C PRO A 56 1.63 -0.45 -18.15
N VAL A 57 1.73 -0.63 -19.47
CA VAL A 57 2.91 -0.26 -20.26
C VAL A 57 3.16 1.25 -20.33
N GLU A 58 2.15 2.05 -19.99
CA GLU A 58 2.22 3.51 -19.87
C GLU A 58 3.02 3.96 -18.65
N VAL A 59 3.32 3.07 -17.70
CA VAL A 59 4.21 3.34 -16.58
C VAL A 59 5.65 3.29 -17.08
N THR A 60 6.33 4.42 -16.98
CA THR A 60 7.71 4.56 -17.49
C THR A 60 8.76 4.00 -16.54
N ARG A 61 8.48 4.01 -15.24
CA ARG A 61 9.34 3.46 -14.19
C ARG A 61 8.56 3.28 -12.88
N VAL A 62 8.90 2.21 -12.17
CA VAL A 62 8.46 1.99 -10.78
C VAL A 62 9.66 2.04 -9.84
N LEU A 63 9.56 2.86 -8.78
CA LEU A 63 10.44 2.79 -7.60
C LEU A 63 9.69 2.00 -6.52
N ALA A 64 10.09 0.75 -6.30
CA ALA A 64 9.46 -0.14 -5.34
C ALA A 64 10.25 -0.15 -4.03
N VAL A 65 9.59 0.25 -2.94
CA VAL A 65 10.21 0.38 -1.61
C VAL A 65 9.77 -0.79 -0.74
N GLU A 66 10.73 -1.56 -0.19
CA GLU A 66 10.46 -2.70 0.70
C GLU A 66 11.52 -2.78 1.81
N PRO A 67 11.14 -2.57 3.09
CA PRO A 67 12.10 -2.59 4.20
C PRO A 67 12.58 -4.00 4.57
N GLU A 68 11.74 -5.04 4.42
CA GLU A 68 12.09 -6.40 4.83
C GLU A 68 13.04 -7.06 3.81
N PRO A 69 14.28 -7.45 4.20
CA PRO A 69 15.28 -7.88 3.23
C PRO A 69 14.93 -9.16 2.46
N HIS A 70 14.23 -10.11 3.07
CA HIS A 70 13.83 -11.35 2.40
C HIS A 70 12.72 -11.08 1.38
N LEU A 71 11.69 -10.28 1.73
CA LEU A 71 10.66 -9.85 0.78
C LEU A 71 11.26 -9.03 -0.35
N ARG A 72 12.19 -8.12 -0.03
CA ARG A 72 12.91 -7.32 -1.03
C ARG A 72 13.69 -8.19 -2.02
N ALA A 73 14.32 -9.28 -1.57
CA ALA A 73 15.00 -10.22 -2.47
C ALA A 73 14.01 -10.92 -3.44
N PHE A 74 12.83 -11.30 -2.98
CA PHE A 74 11.76 -11.83 -3.84
C PHE A 74 11.27 -10.76 -4.82
N ALA A 75 11.07 -9.52 -4.36
CA ALA A 75 10.67 -8.40 -5.21
C ALA A 75 11.71 -8.14 -6.31
N ILE A 76 13.01 -8.15 -6.00
CA ILE A 76 14.08 -8.01 -7.00
C ILE A 76 13.97 -9.11 -8.08
N SER A 77 13.73 -10.35 -7.67
CA SER A 77 13.52 -11.45 -8.61
C SER A 77 12.25 -11.26 -9.45
N SER A 78 11.16 -10.77 -8.85
CA SER A 78 9.91 -10.49 -9.56
C SER A 78 10.06 -9.33 -10.55
N ALA A 79 10.86 -8.32 -10.23
CA ALA A 79 11.11 -7.17 -11.07
C ALA A 79 11.76 -7.55 -12.42
N THR A 80 12.56 -8.62 -12.47
CA THR A 80 13.19 -9.11 -13.73
C THR A 80 12.17 -9.65 -14.74
N LYS A 81 10.95 -9.94 -14.30
CA LYS A 81 9.87 -10.50 -15.15
C LYS A 81 8.80 -9.47 -15.48
N ALA A 82 8.93 -8.24 -14.97
CA ALA A 82 7.97 -7.18 -15.20
C ALA A 82 8.06 -6.62 -16.62
N SER A 83 6.94 -6.16 -17.16
CA SER A 83 6.86 -5.51 -18.48
C SER A 83 7.37 -4.06 -18.49
N VAL A 84 7.53 -3.47 -17.30
CA VAL A 84 7.99 -2.09 -17.10
C VAL A 84 9.26 -2.06 -16.25
N PRO A 85 10.12 -1.04 -16.38
CA PRO A 85 11.32 -0.92 -15.54
C PRO A 85 10.98 -0.75 -14.07
N ILE A 86 11.44 -1.66 -13.22
CA ILE A 86 11.22 -1.61 -11.77
C ILE A 86 12.55 -1.61 -11.04
N LYS A 87 12.76 -0.61 -10.18
CA LYS A 87 13.89 -0.54 -9.26
C LYS A 87 13.40 -0.81 -7.83
N VAL A 88 13.83 -1.91 -7.25
CA VAL A 88 13.52 -2.26 -5.85
C VAL A 88 14.62 -1.73 -4.95
N VAL A 89 14.22 -1.04 -3.88
CA VAL A 89 15.15 -0.39 -2.93
C VAL A 89 14.72 -0.64 -1.48
N ASP A 90 15.69 -0.52 -0.57
CA ASP A 90 15.43 -0.42 0.86
C ASP A 90 14.83 0.93 1.22
N GLY A 91 13.90 0.94 2.17
CA GLY A 91 13.32 2.19 2.68
C GLY A 91 12.12 1.93 3.58
N VAL A 92 11.76 2.95 4.34
CA VAL A 92 10.65 2.93 5.29
C VAL A 92 9.62 3.99 4.93
N ALA A 93 8.38 3.79 5.38
CA ALA A 93 7.24 4.61 4.98
C ALA A 93 7.33 6.07 5.46
N ASP A 94 8.00 6.32 6.57
CA ASP A 94 8.19 7.64 7.17
C ASP A 94 9.38 8.42 6.57
N ARG A 95 10.12 7.82 5.64
CA ARG A 95 11.22 8.43 4.88
C ARG A 95 11.44 7.70 3.56
N LEU A 96 10.70 8.12 2.55
CA LEU A 96 10.77 7.50 1.23
C LEU A 96 12.05 7.93 0.49
N PRO A 97 12.75 6.97 -0.16
CA PRO A 97 13.99 7.24 -0.91
C PRO A 97 13.69 7.83 -2.29
N ALA A 98 12.94 8.92 -2.32
CA ALA A 98 12.55 9.66 -3.51
C ALA A 98 12.53 11.17 -3.22
N ASP A 99 12.87 11.97 -4.21
CA ASP A 99 12.82 13.43 -4.12
C ASP A 99 11.36 13.91 -4.02
N GLY A 100 11.18 15.13 -3.50
CA GLY A 100 9.87 15.78 -3.49
C GLY A 100 9.35 16.01 -4.90
N SER A 101 8.05 15.86 -5.10
CA SER A 101 7.37 16.07 -6.40
C SER A 101 8.04 15.35 -7.57
N SER A 102 8.48 14.11 -7.35
CA SER A 102 9.23 13.32 -8.33
C SER A 102 8.42 12.24 -9.03
N VAL A 103 7.26 11.85 -8.47
CA VAL A 103 6.44 10.77 -9.01
C VAL A 103 5.02 11.23 -9.37
N ASP A 104 4.43 10.61 -10.37
CA ASP A 104 3.08 10.92 -10.86
C ASP A 104 2.01 10.17 -10.05
N ALA A 105 2.38 9.01 -9.52
CA ALA A 105 1.49 8.23 -8.65
C ALA A 105 2.27 7.49 -7.56
N ALA A 106 1.59 7.25 -6.43
CA ALA A 106 2.00 6.35 -5.38
C ALA A 106 1.00 5.19 -5.27
N VAL A 107 1.49 3.99 -4.97
CA VAL A 107 0.70 2.78 -4.80
C VAL A 107 0.96 2.18 -3.43
N THR A 108 -0.11 1.85 -2.71
CA THR A 108 -0.05 1.06 -1.47
C THR A 108 -0.99 -0.13 -1.56
N SER A 109 -0.51 -1.32 -1.20
CA SER A 109 -1.30 -2.55 -1.23
C SER A 109 -1.07 -3.35 0.04
N LEU A 110 -1.99 -3.25 1.00
CA LEU A 110 -1.92 -3.87 2.33
C LEU A 110 -0.73 -3.34 3.16
N VAL A 111 -0.45 -2.05 3.05
CA VAL A 111 0.69 -1.38 3.67
C VAL A 111 0.27 -0.37 4.72
N LEU A 112 -0.65 0.54 4.39
CA LEU A 112 -1.11 1.56 5.34
C LEU A 112 -1.76 0.95 6.59
N CYS A 113 -2.31 -0.25 6.49
CA CYS A 113 -2.78 -1.01 7.64
C CYS A 113 -1.64 -1.51 8.55
N SER A 114 -0.40 -1.60 8.03
CA SER A 114 0.74 -2.24 8.71
C SER A 114 1.85 -1.26 9.14
N VAL A 115 1.93 -0.07 8.55
CA VAL A 115 2.93 0.93 8.94
C VAL A 115 2.74 1.37 10.39
N PRO A 116 3.80 1.69 11.13
CA PRO A 116 3.69 2.15 12.52
C PRO A 116 2.84 3.41 12.64
N ASP A 117 3.06 4.40 11.78
CA ASP A 117 2.32 5.67 11.74
C ASP A 117 1.81 5.97 10.32
N GLN A 118 0.48 5.94 10.17
CA GLN A 118 -0.18 6.28 8.90
C GLN A 118 0.00 7.75 8.51
N ALA A 119 -0.01 8.66 9.48
CA ALA A 119 0.10 10.09 9.21
C ALA A 119 1.47 10.43 8.62
N SER A 120 2.55 9.92 9.22
CA SER A 120 3.91 10.08 8.70
C SER A 120 4.08 9.45 7.32
N ALA A 121 3.55 8.26 7.10
CA ALA A 121 3.59 7.59 5.79
C ALA A 121 2.86 8.40 4.71
N LEU A 122 1.66 8.91 5.02
CA LEU A 122 0.87 9.72 4.08
C LEU A 122 1.49 11.08 3.82
N THR A 123 2.17 11.67 4.81
CA THR A 123 2.96 12.91 4.64
C THR A 123 4.10 12.68 3.65
N GLU A 124 4.85 11.59 3.78
CA GLU A 124 5.93 11.25 2.85
C GLU A 124 5.40 10.92 1.44
N ILE A 125 4.27 10.20 1.33
CA ILE A 125 3.60 9.98 0.06
C ILE A 125 3.20 11.32 -0.58
N SER A 126 2.63 12.24 0.18
CA SER A 126 2.30 13.59 -0.31
C SER A 126 3.54 14.36 -0.77
N ARG A 127 4.65 14.26 -0.02
CA ARG A 127 5.92 14.93 -0.36
C ARG A 127 6.49 14.49 -1.71
N VAL A 128 6.45 13.19 -2.00
CA VAL A 128 7.05 12.63 -3.23
C VAL A 128 6.14 12.77 -4.45
N LEU A 129 4.84 12.88 -4.25
CA LEU A 129 3.87 13.09 -5.33
C LEU A 129 3.99 14.49 -5.92
N ARG A 130 3.88 14.57 -7.24
CA ARG A 130 3.68 15.85 -7.93
C ARG A 130 2.33 16.47 -7.56
N PRO A 131 2.17 17.80 -7.64
CA PRO A 131 0.86 18.42 -7.54
C PRO A 131 -0.12 17.79 -8.55
N GLY A 132 -1.29 17.38 -8.08
CA GLY A 132 -2.26 16.61 -8.88
C GLY A 132 -1.95 15.12 -9.02
N GLY A 133 -0.86 14.65 -8.43
CA GLY A 133 -0.48 13.23 -8.42
C GLY A 133 -1.49 12.36 -7.66
N GLN A 134 -1.51 11.07 -7.95
CA GLN A 134 -2.52 10.14 -7.43
C GLN A 134 -1.95 9.15 -6.42
N LEU A 135 -2.71 8.89 -5.35
CA LEU A 135 -2.52 7.75 -4.46
C LEU A 135 -3.52 6.65 -4.85
N ARG A 136 -3.01 5.48 -5.19
CA ARG A 136 -3.79 4.24 -5.41
C ARG A 136 -3.61 3.35 -4.19
N PHE A 137 -4.71 2.86 -3.62
CA PHE A 137 -4.64 2.09 -2.39
C PHE A 137 -5.61 0.90 -2.37
N LEU A 138 -5.12 -0.21 -1.82
CA LEU A 138 -5.88 -1.41 -1.47
C LEU A 138 -5.51 -1.78 -0.04
N GLU A 139 -6.42 -1.59 0.93
CA GLU A 139 -6.06 -1.64 2.34
C GLU A 139 -7.10 -2.35 3.20
N HIS A 140 -6.65 -3.05 4.24
CA HIS A 140 -7.49 -3.47 5.36
C HIS A 140 -8.10 -2.25 6.06
N VAL A 141 -9.37 -2.36 6.46
CA VAL A 141 -10.05 -1.30 7.19
C VAL A 141 -10.98 -1.86 8.26
N ARG A 142 -11.38 -0.98 9.17
CA ARG A 142 -12.40 -1.29 10.16
C ARG A 142 -13.72 -1.71 9.50
N ALA A 143 -14.38 -2.67 10.12
CA ALA A 143 -15.71 -3.11 9.71
C ALA A 143 -16.75 -2.03 9.98
N SER A 144 -17.81 -1.99 9.18
CA SER A 144 -18.97 -1.13 9.39
C SER A 144 -19.85 -1.60 10.55
N SER A 145 -19.86 -2.91 10.86
CA SER A 145 -20.64 -3.43 11.98
C SER A 145 -19.90 -3.26 13.31
N ALA A 146 -20.63 -2.83 14.36
CA ALA A 146 -20.05 -2.61 15.69
C ALA A 146 -19.47 -3.89 16.30
N ALA A 147 -20.14 -5.04 16.12
CA ALA A 147 -19.69 -6.32 16.67
C ALA A 147 -18.34 -6.74 16.05
N LEU A 148 -18.20 -6.70 14.72
CA LEU A 148 -16.96 -7.05 14.04
C LEU A 148 -15.85 -6.03 14.33
N GLY A 149 -16.20 -4.74 14.43
CA GLY A 149 -15.25 -3.69 14.81
C GLY A 149 -14.72 -3.85 16.24
N CYS A 150 -15.55 -4.35 17.18
CA CYS A 150 -15.09 -4.68 18.52
C CYS A 150 -14.08 -5.85 18.50
N THR A 151 -14.38 -6.90 17.73
CA THR A 151 -13.46 -8.04 17.52
C THR A 151 -12.13 -7.58 16.90
N GLN A 152 -12.18 -6.73 15.88
CA GLN A 152 -10.98 -6.15 15.25
C GLN A 152 -10.12 -5.39 16.25
N ARG A 153 -10.75 -4.52 17.09
CA ARG A 153 -10.02 -3.79 18.16
C ARG A 153 -9.31 -4.74 19.13
N LEU A 154 -10.02 -5.77 19.57
CA LEU A 154 -9.43 -6.76 20.47
C LEU A 154 -8.25 -7.49 19.86
N LEU A 155 -8.34 -7.87 18.58
CA LEU A 155 -7.24 -8.49 17.85
C LEU A 155 -6.05 -7.54 17.70
N ASP A 156 -6.30 -6.27 17.38
CA ASP A 156 -5.25 -5.28 17.14
C ASP A 156 -4.44 -4.95 18.42
N VAL A 157 -5.06 -4.97 19.60
CA VAL A 157 -4.35 -4.73 20.87
C VAL A 157 -3.71 -5.98 21.46
N THR A 158 -3.94 -7.15 20.88
CA THR A 158 -3.44 -8.43 21.40
C THR A 158 -2.35 -9.03 20.50
N ILE A 159 -2.70 -10.01 19.70
CA ILE A 159 -1.75 -10.85 19.00
C ILE A 159 -1.58 -10.46 17.52
N TRP A 160 -2.60 -9.87 16.90
CA TRP A 160 -2.67 -9.73 15.45
C TRP A 160 -1.49 -8.95 14.86
N PRO A 161 -1.10 -7.75 15.34
CA PRO A 161 0.03 -7.04 14.77
C PRO A 161 1.35 -7.80 14.86
N ARG A 162 1.51 -8.63 15.90
CA ARG A 162 2.74 -9.42 16.10
C ARG A 162 2.90 -10.56 15.10
N ILE A 163 1.78 -11.18 14.70
CA ILE A 163 1.79 -12.32 13.77
C ILE A 163 1.51 -11.94 12.31
N ALA A 164 0.94 -10.76 12.09
CA ALA A 164 0.53 -10.26 10.78
C ALA A 164 1.39 -9.09 10.28
N GLY A 165 2.68 -9.06 10.64
CA GLY A 165 3.63 -8.08 10.12
C GLY A 165 3.27 -6.63 10.42
N GLY A 166 2.72 -6.34 11.60
CA GLY A 166 2.30 -5.00 12.01
C GLY A 166 0.90 -4.61 11.57
N CYS A 167 0.17 -5.47 10.86
CA CYS A 167 -1.17 -5.16 10.37
C CYS A 167 -2.16 -4.88 11.50
N HIS A 168 -2.92 -3.79 11.36
CA HIS A 168 -4.06 -3.43 12.23
C HIS A 168 -5.34 -3.48 11.40
N THR A 169 -6.29 -4.28 11.84
CA THR A 169 -7.54 -4.51 11.10
C THR A 169 -8.60 -3.44 11.34
N HIS A 170 -8.45 -2.62 12.38
CA HIS A 170 -9.44 -1.61 12.81
C HIS A 170 -9.06 -0.17 12.42
N ARG A 171 -8.15 0.03 11.47
CA ARG A 171 -7.78 1.38 11.00
C ARG A 171 -8.84 1.99 10.10
N ASP A 172 -9.07 3.30 10.24
CA ASP A 172 -9.87 4.10 9.31
C ASP A 172 -8.94 4.76 8.28
N THR A 173 -8.42 3.94 7.37
CA THR A 173 -7.46 4.40 6.36
C THR A 173 -8.05 5.47 5.44
N ALA A 174 -9.36 5.40 5.14
CA ALA A 174 -10.00 6.43 4.33
C ALA A 174 -10.05 7.79 5.05
N ALA A 175 -10.30 7.80 6.36
CA ALA A 175 -10.24 9.04 7.15
C ALA A 175 -8.80 9.58 7.22
N ALA A 176 -7.79 8.71 7.43
CA ALA A 176 -6.39 9.10 7.47
C ALA A 176 -5.93 9.73 6.14
N ILE A 177 -6.32 9.15 5.00
CA ILE A 177 -6.03 9.70 3.66
C ILE A 177 -6.62 11.11 3.51
N ARG A 178 -7.88 11.33 3.92
CA ARG A 178 -8.49 12.67 3.87
C ARG A 178 -7.79 13.66 4.80
N GLN A 179 -7.45 13.24 6.03
CA GLN A 179 -6.74 14.08 7.01
C GLN A 179 -5.35 14.50 6.52
N ALA A 180 -4.71 13.68 5.71
CA ALA A 180 -3.44 13.99 5.06
C ALA A 180 -3.58 14.95 3.86
N GLY A 181 -4.77 15.47 3.57
CA GLY A 181 -5.03 16.45 2.53
C GLY A 181 -5.35 15.88 1.15
N PHE A 182 -5.51 14.56 1.02
CA PHE A 182 -5.93 13.95 -0.23
C PHE A 182 -7.45 14.05 -0.44
N THR A 183 -7.87 14.26 -1.68
CA THR A 183 -9.25 14.12 -2.11
C THR A 183 -9.49 12.71 -2.63
N ILE A 184 -10.38 11.95 -2.00
CA ILE A 184 -10.74 10.60 -2.46
C ILE A 184 -11.70 10.72 -3.64
N GLU A 185 -11.27 10.31 -4.82
CA GLU A 185 -12.05 10.34 -6.06
C GLU A 185 -12.91 9.08 -6.23
N ARG A 186 -12.38 7.94 -5.80
CA ARG A 186 -13.07 6.65 -5.85
C ARG A 186 -12.77 5.85 -4.60
N LEU A 187 -13.82 5.24 -4.03
CA LEU A 187 -13.71 4.37 -2.87
C LEU A 187 -14.65 3.18 -3.04
N ASN A 188 -14.09 2.01 -3.24
CA ASN A 188 -14.84 0.77 -3.41
C ASN A 188 -14.59 -0.13 -2.19
N PRO A 189 -15.56 -0.31 -1.29
CA PRO A 189 -15.46 -1.31 -0.25
C PRO A 189 -15.51 -2.71 -0.87
N LEU A 190 -14.68 -3.59 -0.38
CA LEU A 190 -14.65 -4.98 -0.81
C LEU A 190 -14.39 -5.92 0.38
N ARG A 191 -14.68 -7.19 0.20
CA ARG A 191 -14.42 -8.25 1.17
C ARG A 191 -13.46 -9.26 0.58
N PHE A 192 -12.36 -9.49 1.28
CA PHE A 192 -11.36 -10.45 0.87
C PHE A 192 -10.73 -11.12 2.11
N PRO A 193 -10.57 -12.44 2.18
CA PRO A 193 -11.20 -13.43 1.31
C PRO A 193 -12.74 -13.40 1.42
N ASN A 194 -13.41 -13.78 0.33
CA ASN A 194 -14.87 -13.79 0.28
C ASN A 194 -15.43 -15.06 0.95
N LEU A 195 -15.39 -15.09 2.26
CA LEU A 195 -15.90 -16.19 3.09
C LEU A 195 -17.38 -15.97 3.45
N ARG A 196 -18.14 -17.07 3.62
CA ARG A 196 -19.55 -17.03 4.06
C ARG A 196 -19.72 -16.29 5.40
N LEU A 197 -18.73 -16.41 6.30
CA LEU A 197 -18.66 -15.66 7.55
C LEU A 197 -17.59 -14.57 7.40
N SER A 198 -17.95 -13.31 7.69
CA SER A 198 -17.01 -12.20 7.66
C SER A 198 -15.93 -12.39 8.71
N ALA A 199 -14.72 -12.73 8.29
CA ALA A 199 -13.55 -12.71 9.18
C ALA A 199 -13.17 -11.26 9.53
N PRO A 200 -12.55 -11.01 10.69
CA PRO A 200 -12.07 -9.68 11.06
C PRO A 200 -11.11 -9.05 10.03
N THR A 201 -10.43 -9.88 9.27
CA THR A 201 -9.50 -9.48 8.21
C THR A 201 -10.14 -9.27 6.84
N SER A 202 -11.46 -9.51 6.69
CA SER A 202 -12.12 -9.45 5.38
C SER A 202 -12.48 -8.04 4.89
N PRO A 203 -12.74 -7.02 5.72
CA PRO A 203 -13.06 -5.69 5.23
C PRO A 203 -11.84 -5.00 4.62
N HIS A 204 -11.97 -4.61 3.36
CA HIS A 204 -10.95 -3.86 2.62
C HIS A 204 -11.59 -2.68 1.89
N ILE A 205 -10.76 -1.74 1.48
CA ILE A 205 -11.09 -0.69 0.53
C ILE A 205 -10.09 -0.68 -0.60
N LEU A 206 -10.58 -0.44 -1.80
CA LEU A 206 -9.79 -0.14 -2.99
C LEU A 206 -10.18 1.24 -3.48
N GLY A 207 -9.21 2.13 -3.67
CA GLY A 207 -9.53 3.50 -4.01
C GLY A 207 -8.44 4.26 -4.75
N ILE A 208 -8.87 5.44 -5.17
CA ILE A 208 -8.05 6.46 -5.82
C ILE A 208 -8.24 7.75 -5.04
N ALA A 209 -7.15 8.39 -4.69
CA ALA A 209 -7.16 9.73 -4.13
C ALA A 209 -6.15 10.61 -4.88
N SER A 210 -6.42 11.89 -5.00
CA SER A 210 -5.52 12.87 -5.62
C SER A 210 -4.98 13.84 -4.58
N LEU A 211 -3.73 14.22 -4.78
CA LEU A 211 -3.16 15.38 -4.10
C LEU A 211 -3.67 16.63 -4.84
N PRO A 212 -4.24 17.63 -4.15
CA PRO A 212 -4.68 18.86 -4.80
C PRO A 212 -3.55 19.47 -5.66
N ALA A 213 -3.89 19.90 -6.88
CA ALA A 213 -2.99 20.72 -7.65
C ALA A 213 -2.75 22.02 -6.85
N GLN A 214 -1.50 22.42 -6.69
CA GLN A 214 -1.24 23.73 -6.10
C GLN A 214 -1.93 24.77 -6.97
N SER A 215 -2.94 25.46 -6.43
CA SER A 215 -3.51 26.63 -7.06
C SER A 215 -2.36 27.63 -7.19
N GLY A 216 -1.86 27.81 -8.42
CA GLY A 216 -0.85 28.82 -8.69
C GLY A 216 -1.39 30.14 -8.18
N ASP A 217 -0.64 30.76 -7.29
CA ASP A 217 -0.86 32.11 -6.84
C ASP A 217 -0.88 33.01 -8.11
N ARG A 218 -2.09 33.31 -8.60
CA ARG A 218 -2.26 34.35 -9.60
C ARG A 218 -2.24 35.67 -8.89
N THR A 219 -1.09 36.06 -8.41
CA THR A 219 -0.81 37.48 -8.14
C THR A 219 -0.66 38.17 -9.48
N GLN A 220 -1.74 38.85 -9.87
CA GLN A 220 -1.68 39.95 -10.84
C GLN A 220 -1.02 41.15 -10.21
#